data_547179ab03d6ad24fbfde0d7b9c927e8
#
_entry.id   547179ab03d6ad24fbfde0d7b9c927e8
#
_cell.length_a   1.000
_cell.length_b   1.000
_cell.length_c   1.000
_cell.angle_alpha   90.00
_cell.angle_beta   90.00
_cell.angle_gamma   90.00
#
_symmetry.space_group_name_H-M   'P 1'
#
loop_
_entity.id
_entity.type
_entity.pdbx_description
1 polymer ?
#
loop_
_entity_poly.entity_id
_entity_poly.type
_entity_poly.pdbx_seq_one_letter_code
_entity_poly.pdbx_strand_id
1 'polypeptide(L)' 'MDATRTVSDLCQEHRLTPPQLAERAGLDEPRVLAIVLGRWTPSPAERDKIAAAFGLTREQIVWGHKTPIQHIYGSGPG' A
#
# COMPACT_ATOMS: atom_id res chain seq x y z
N MET A 1 12.28 7.43 -10.52
CA MET A 1 12.45 6.25 -9.78
C MET A 1 11.20 5.47 -9.66
N ASP A 2 11.25 4.24 -9.98
CA ASP A 2 10.06 3.43 -9.97
C ASP A 2 9.65 2.99 -8.60
N ALA A 3 8.38 2.91 -8.38
CA ALA A 3 7.87 2.41 -7.13
C ALA A 3 8.02 0.90 -7.17
N THR A 4 8.74 0.34 -6.23
CA THR A 4 8.94 -1.09 -6.19
C THR A 4 8.53 -1.69 -4.86
N ARG A 5 8.12 -0.89 -3.88
CA ARG A 5 7.75 -1.42 -2.58
C ARG A 5 6.29 -1.27 -2.32
N THR A 6 5.68 -2.31 -1.78
CA THR A 6 4.29 -2.28 -1.36
C THR A 6 4.24 -1.79 0.08
N VAL A 7 3.04 -1.57 0.59
CA VAL A 7 2.88 -1.18 1.98
C VAL A 7 3.43 -2.27 2.89
N SER A 8 3.20 -3.54 2.52
CA SER A 8 3.72 -4.64 3.31
C SER A 8 5.25 -4.62 3.34
N ASP A 9 5.89 -4.35 2.20
CA ASP A 9 7.34 -4.28 2.15
C ASP A 9 7.85 -3.15 3.04
N LEU A 10 7.18 -2.00 3.01
CA LEU A 10 7.59 -0.87 3.80
C LEU A 10 7.41 -1.13 5.30
N CYS A 11 6.35 -1.82 5.67
CA CYS A 11 6.16 -2.17 7.06
C CYS A 11 7.32 -3.04 7.54
N GLN A 12 7.76 -3.98 6.73
CA GLN A 12 8.88 -4.81 7.11
C GLN A 12 10.17 -4.01 7.20
N GLU A 13 10.44 -3.14 6.25
CA GLU A 13 11.64 -2.34 6.26
C GLU A 13 11.69 -1.39 7.44
N HIS A 14 10.57 -0.82 7.81
CA HIS A 14 10.53 0.14 8.92
C HIS A 14 10.18 -0.54 10.24
N ARG A 15 9.99 -1.85 10.21
CA ARG A 15 9.65 -2.61 11.41
C ARG A 15 8.41 -2.07 12.09
N LEU A 16 7.40 -1.78 11.28
CA LEU A 16 6.13 -1.31 11.79
C LEU A 16 5.10 -2.41 11.65
N THR A 17 4.31 -2.58 12.69
CA THR A 17 3.19 -3.50 12.60
C THR A 17 1.99 -2.73 12.07
N PRO A 18 0.94 -3.39 11.58
CA PRO A 18 -0.24 -2.68 11.12
C PRO A 18 -0.84 -1.72 12.16
N PRO A 19 -0.93 -2.09 13.45
CA PRO A 19 -1.42 -1.13 14.44
C PRO A 19 -0.55 0.12 14.54
N GLN A 20 0.77 -0.06 14.45
CA GLN A 20 1.67 1.08 14.52
C GLN A 20 1.53 1.96 13.29
N LEU A 21 1.35 1.37 12.12
CA LEU A 21 1.16 2.14 10.92
C LEU A 21 -0.17 2.89 11.01
N ALA A 22 -1.21 2.25 11.52
CA ALA A 22 -2.51 2.88 11.66
C ALA A 22 -2.40 4.12 12.53
N GLU A 23 -1.64 4.01 13.61
CA GLU A 23 -1.48 5.14 14.50
C GLU A 23 -0.72 6.26 13.80
N ARG A 24 0.33 5.96 13.09
CA ARG A 24 1.10 6.99 12.42
C ARG A 24 0.34 7.63 11.28
N ALA A 25 -0.46 6.86 10.56
CA ALA A 25 -1.21 7.37 9.44
C ALA A 25 -2.54 8.02 9.85
N GLY A 26 -2.96 7.79 11.08
CA GLY A 26 -4.24 8.32 11.52
C GLY A 26 -5.41 7.58 10.91
N LEU A 27 -5.27 6.28 10.72
CA LEU A 27 -6.31 5.45 10.11
C LEU A 27 -6.72 4.35 11.07
N ASP A 28 -7.84 3.70 10.79
CA ASP A 28 -8.31 2.61 11.62
C ASP A 28 -7.45 1.38 11.41
N GLU A 29 -7.15 0.70 12.49
CA GLU A 29 -6.31 -0.48 12.42
C GLU A 29 -6.85 -1.56 11.49
N PRO A 30 -8.14 -1.92 11.55
CA PRO A 30 -8.65 -2.94 10.64
C PRO A 30 -8.51 -2.55 9.17
N ARG A 31 -8.66 -1.25 8.89
CA ARG A 31 -8.52 -0.77 7.54
C ARG A 31 -7.06 -0.91 7.08
N VAL A 32 -6.12 -0.55 7.94
CA VAL A 32 -4.71 -0.64 7.60
C VAL A 32 -4.32 -2.10 7.40
N LEU A 33 -4.83 -2.98 8.25
CA LEU A 33 -4.51 -4.39 8.12
C LEU A 33 -5.02 -4.92 6.77
N ALA A 34 -6.21 -4.54 6.37
CA ALA A 34 -6.76 -4.96 5.09
C ALA A 34 -5.90 -4.43 3.93
N ILE A 35 -5.39 -3.21 4.05
CA ILE A 35 -4.54 -2.62 3.02
C ILE A 35 -3.21 -3.37 2.95
N VAL A 36 -2.62 -3.68 4.09
CA VAL A 36 -1.34 -4.39 4.14
C VAL A 36 -1.49 -5.79 3.53
N LEU A 37 -2.62 -6.43 3.79
CA LEU A 37 -2.84 -7.76 3.27
C LEU A 37 -3.30 -7.78 1.82
N GLY A 38 -3.50 -6.60 1.23
CA GLY A 38 -3.92 -6.53 -0.16
C GLY A 38 -5.39 -6.77 -0.37
N ARG A 39 -6.20 -6.71 0.69
CA ARG A 39 -7.62 -6.96 0.58
C ARG A 39 -8.42 -5.71 0.33
N TRP A 40 -7.84 -4.56 0.53
CA TRP A 40 -8.54 -3.30 0.38
C TRP A 40 -7.65 -2.33 -0.38
N THR A 41 -8.24 -1.65 -1.35
CA THR A 41 -7.51 -0.64 -2.10
C THR A 41 -7.75 0.69 -1.43
N PRO A 42 -6.71 1.34 -0.95
CA PRO A 42 -6.90 2.61 -0.25
C PRO A 42 -7.32 3.74 -1.18
N SER A 43 -8.08 4.67 -0.65
CA SER A 43 -8.47 5.86 -1.39
C SER A 43 -7.25 6.76 -1.54
N PRO A 44 -7.30 7.77 -2.41
CA PRO A 44 -6.16 8.69 -2.56
C PRO A 44 -5.77 9.35 -1.24
N ALA A 45 -6.75 9.73 -0.41
CA ALA A 45 -6.45 10.35 0.87
C ALA A 45 -5.75 9.37 1.80
N GLU A 46 -6.18 8.12 1.79
CA GLU A 46 -5.55 7.11 2.62
C GLU A 46 -4.13 6.82 2.13
N ARG A 47 -3.92 6.84 0.81
CA ARG A 47 -2.59 6.63 0.26
C ARG A 47 -1.65 7.74 0.71
N ASP A 48 -2.10 8.98 0.71
CA ASP A 48 -1.27 10.09 1.14
C ASP A 48 -0.91 9.95 2.63
N LYS A 49 -1.88 9.55 3.46
CA LYS A 49 -1.62 9.39 4.88
C LYS A 49 -0.62 8.27 5.15
N ILE A 50 -0.76 7.17 4.44
CA ILE A 50 0.15 6.05 4.63
C ILE A 50 1.54 6.42 4.11
N ALA A 51 1.63 7.05 2.95
CA ALA A 51 2.92 7.45 2.41
C ALA A 51 3.61 8.41 3.36
N ALA A 52 2.89 9.37 3.92
CA ALA A 52 3.48 10.32 4.85
C ALA A 52 4.01 9.61 6.10
N ALA A 53 3.34 8.55 6.53
CA ALA A 53 3.80 7.79 7.68
C ALA A 53 5.17 7.17 7.45
N PHE A 54 5.52 6.91 6.19
CA PHE A 54 6.82 6.36 5.85
C PHE A 54 7.78 7.44 5.33
N GLY A 55 7.34 8.69 5.30
CA GLY A 55 8.19 9.76 4.80
C GLY A 55 8.32 9.76 3.29
N LEU A 56 7.31 9.23 2.60
CA LEU A 56 7.34 9.10 1.15
C LEU A 56 6.13 9.80 0.54
N THR A 57 6.09 9.84 -0.79
CA THR A 57 4.91 10.31 -1.48
C THR A 57 4.17 9.08 -1.99
N ARG A 58 2.90 9.23 -2.31
CA ARG A 58 2.13 8.06 -2.73
C ARG A 58 2.64 7.48 -4.05
N GLU A 59 3.29 8.28 -4.87
CA GLU A 59 3.84 7.77 -6.13
C GLU A 59 5.03 6.86 -5.92
N GLN A 60 5.61 6.86 -4.75
CA GLN A 60 6.76 6.03 -4.46
C GLN A 60 6.39 4.66 -3.91
N ILE A 61 5.11 4.38 -3.80
CA ILE A 61 4.62 3.12 -3.24
C ILE A 61 3.77 2.39 -4.27
N VAL A 62 3.88 1.08 -4.33
CA VAL A 62 3.04 0.27 -5.20
C VAL A 62 1.79 -0.04 -4.45
N TRP A 63 0.67 0.52 -4.89
CA TRP A 63 -0.58 0.34 -4.16
C TRP A 63 -1.41 -0.82 -4.64
N GLY A 64 -1.34 -1.17 -5.87
CA GLY A 64 -2.17 -2.21 -6.37
C GLY A 64 -1.57 -3.48 -6.04
N HIS A 65 -2.35 -4.52 -6.10
CA HIS A 65 -1.80 -5.68 -5.90
C HIS A 65 -1.25 -6.03 -7.14
N LYS A 66 -0.39 -6.63 -7.24
CA LYS A 66 0.13 -7.00 -8.33
C LYS A 66 -0.48 -8.11 -8.79
N THR A 67 -1.42 -8.16 -9.44
CA THR A 67 -1.92 -9.27 -9.99
C THR A 67 -1.45 -9.25 -11.32
N PRO A 68 -0.45 -9.72 -11.58
CA PRO A 68 0.13 -9.73 -12.83
C PRO A 68 -0.76 -10.22 -13.84
N ILE A 69 -1.56 -11.03 -13.45
CA ILE A 69 -2.37 -11.53 -14.32
C ILE A 69 -3.19 -10.63 -14.96
N GLN A 70 -3.72 -9.76 -14.29
CA GLN A 70 -4.53 -8.97 -14.85
C GLN A 70 -4.01 -8.24 -15.92
N HIS A 71 -2.85 -7.93 -15.96
CA HIS A 71 -2.53 -7.14 -17.02
C HIS A 71 -2.04 -8.02 -18.05
N ILE A 72 -1.94 -9.22 -17.83
CA ILE A 72 -1.47 -10.03 -18.77
C ILE A 72 -2.49 -10.28 -19.68
N TYR A 73 -3.63 -10.53 -19.29
CA TYR A 73 -4.52 -10.75 -20.22
C TYR A 73 -5.39 -9.79 -20.18
N GLY A 74 -5.09 -9.22 -19.45
CA GLY A 74 -5.83 -8.28 -19.53
C GLY A 74 -5.43 -7.69 -20.73
N SER A 75 -4.93 -7.88 -21.08
CA SER A 75 -4.67 -7.39 -22.05
C SER A 75 -4.98 -7.85 -23.01
N GLY A 76 -5.16 -8.27 -22.91
CA GLY A 76 -5.42 -8.46 -23.43
C GLY A 76 -5.79 -8.75 -23.87
N PRO A 77 -6.05 -8.97 -24.33
CA PRO A 77 -6.39 -9.24 -24.52
C PRO A 77 -6.62 -9.33 -24.29
N GLY A 78 -6.44 -9.24 -23.90
CA GLY A 78 -6.55 -9.28 -23.58
C GLY A 78 -6.46 -9.32 -23.41
#